data_09e58ad6f468a46932b64ab4c697aec4
#
_entry.id   09e58ad6f468a46932b64ab4c697aec4
#
_cell.length_a   1.000
_cell.length_b   1.000
_cell.length_c   1.000
_cell.angle_alpha   90.00
_cell.angle_beta   90.00
_cell.angle_gamma   90.00
#
_symmetry.space_group_name_H-M   'P 1'
#
loop_
_entity.id
_entity.type
_entity.pdbx_description
1 polymer ?
#
loop_
_entity_poly.entity_id
_entity_poly.type
_entity_poly.pdbx_seq_one_letter_code
_entity_poly.pdbx_strand_id
1 'polypeptide(L)'
;AWRNGDTYWKMFEATLLEKLMNTATTDMISKSDMQALLDGKVAEENSEDNRWVKFDQGHHEIVVDLQKKTPVKNIMVRTLNYNPEGINTPLKVYVYTSEDGKTYSLASIKDAPYFPNNKHDAWIDGILFEKLNENARYIKVAFDAPQKVYMDELFINPTIK
;
A
#
# COMPACT_ATOMS: atom_id res chain seq x y z
N ALA A 1 -10.97 -5.78 -2.95
CA ALA A 1 -10.48 -4.44 -3.31
C ALA A 1 -11.62 -3.47 -3.47
N TRP A 2 -11.32 -2.20 -3.28
CA TRP A 2 -12.29 -1.14 -3.32
C TRP A 2 -12.03 -0.25 -4.52
N ARG A 3 -13.07 0.07 -5.27
CA ARG A 3 -12.95 0.96 -6.39
C ARG A 3 -13.82 2.17 -6.16
N ASN A 4 -13.43 3.43 -6.51
CA ASN A 4 -14.07 4.56 -6.51
C ASN A 4 -14.43 5.16 -5.57
N GLY A 5 -14.28 5.54 -5.44
CA GLY A 5 -14.56 6.37 -4.96
C GLY A 5 -13.94 7.20 -4.18
N ASP A 6 -13.80 8.36 -4.46
CA ASP A 6 -13.24 9.41 -3.66
C ASP A 6 -13.86 9.49 -2.31
N THR A 7 -15.16 9.27 -2.22
CA THR A 7 -15.88 9.33 -0.94
C THR A 7 -15.35 8.28 0.03
N TYR A 8 -15.14 7.07 -0.43
CA TYR A 8 -14.66 6.01 0.45
C TYR A 8 -13.25 6.31 0.96
N TRP A 9 -12.37 6.71 0.05
CA TRP A 9 -10.97 6.95 0.41
C TRP A 9 -10.80 8.13 1.35
N LYS A 10 -11.65 9.13 1.25
CA LYS A 10 -11.65 10.27 2.18
C LYS A 10 -12.12 9.91 3.58
N MET A 11 -12.71 8.73 3.77
CA MET A 11 -13.13 8.28 5.09
C MET A 11 -11.97 7.77 5.94
N PHE A 12 -10.79 7.56 5.35
CA PHE A 12 -9.65 7.04 6.08
C PHE A 12 -8.69 8.15 6.48
N GLU A 13 -8.12 8.01 7.68
CA GLU A 13 -7.07 8.89 8.17
C GLU A 13 -5.87 8.05 8.56
N ALA A 14 -4.71 8.44 8.12
CA ALA A 14 -3.48 7.76 8.44
C ALA A 14 -2.90 8.31 9.75
N THR A 15 -3.49 7.94 10.87
CA THR A 15 -3.09 8.50 12.16
C THR A 15 -1.70 8.09 12.64
N LEU A 16 -1.25 6.90 12.22
CA LEU A 16 0.05 6.40 12.63
C LEU A 16 1.17 6.79 11.68
N LEU A 17 0.87 6.90 10.40
CA LEU A 17 1.89 7.04 9.35
C LEU A 17 2.68 8.34 9.44
N GLU A 18 2.02 9.44 9.77
CA GLU A 18 2.70 10.72 9.89
C GLU A 18 3.83 10.67 10.91
N LYS A 19 3.66 9.86 11.96
CA LYS A 19 4.67 9.69 13.00
C LYS A 19 5.80 8.78 12.57
N LEU A 20 5.59 7.99 11.52
CA LEU A 20 6.53 6.97 11.10
C LEU A 20 7.21 7.27 9.78
N MET A 21 6.86 8.36 9.12
CA MET A 21 7.35 8.66 7.77
C MET A 21 8.87 8.70 7.64
N ASN A 22 9.58 8.92 8.74
CA ASN A 22 11.04 8.95 8.73
C ASN A 22 11.68 7.65 9.21
N THR A 23 10.88 6.65 9.55
CA THR A 23 11.37 5.41 10.14
C THR A 23 11.22 4.19 9.23
N ALA A 24 10.49 4.33 8.13
CA ALA A 24 10.32 3.26 7.17
C ALA A 24 11.63 3.00 6.43
N THR A 25 12.00 1.75 6.31
CA THR A 25 13.24 1.36 5.63
C THR A 25 13.06 0.12 4.78
N THR A 26 13.75 0.07 3.66
CA THR A 26 13.88 -1.14 2.86
C THR A 26 15.02 -0.93 1.85
N ASP A 27 15.69 -2.02 1.50
CA ASP A 27 16.74 -1.98 0.49
C ASP A 27 16.16 -1.96 -0.93
N MET A 28 14.86 -2.22 -1.09
CA MET A 28 14.21 -2.36 -2.40
C MET A 28 13.54 -1.10 -2.89
N ILE A 29 13.43 -0.09 -2.06
CA ILE A 29 12.73 1.15 -2.41
C ILE A 29 13.51 2.33 -1.84
N SER A 30 13.55 3.44 -2.56
CA SER A 30 14.29 4.61 -2.09
C SER A 30 13.65 5.21 -0.84
N LYS A 31 14.46 5.93 -0.07
CA LYS A 31 13.97 6.60 1.14
C LYS A 31 12.88 7.61 0.82
N SER A 32 13.03 8.35 -0.28
CA SER A 32 12.03 9.35 -0.67
C SER A 32 10.70 8.70 -1.06
N ASP A 33 10.75 7.55 -1.74
CA ASP A 33 9.53 6.81 -2.09
C ASP A 33 8.86 6.23 -0.85
N MET A 34 9.64 5.73 0.11
CA MET A 34 9.09 5.27 1.38
C MET A 34 8.40 6.39 2.14
N GLN A 35 9.01 7.58 2.17
CA GLN A 35 8.39 8.73 2.81
C GLN A 35 7.10 9.14 2.10
N ALA A 36 7.09 9.07 0.77
CA ALA A 36 5.88 9.38 -0.01
C ALA A 36 4.73 8.42 0.30
N LEU A 37 5.03 7.14 0.53
CA LEU A 37 4.01 6.16 0.88
C LEU A 37 3.45 6.33 2.29
N LEU A 38 4.14 7.08 3.15
CA LEU A 38 3.80 7.20 4.56
C LEU A 38 3.50 8.64 4.99
N ASP A 39 3.35 9.57 4.06
CA ASP A 39 3.22 10.99 4.40
C ASP A 39 1.78 11.46 4.62
N GLY A 40 0.81 10.59 4.43
CA GLY A 40 -0.60 10.93 4.58
C GLY A 40 -1.18 11.72 3.41
N LYS A 41 -0.40 11.94 2.36
CA LYS A 41 -0.84 12.68 1.17
C LYS A 41 -1.21 11.72 0.07
N VAL A 42 -2.38 11.93 -0.52
CA VAL A 42 -2.90 11.05 -1.56
C VAL A 42 -2.89 11.75 -2.91
N ALA A 43 -2.69 10.97 -3.96
CA ALA A 43 -2.68 11.47 -5.32
C ALA A 43 -4.09 11.64 -5.87
N GLU A 44 -4.20 12.44 -6.91
CA GLU A 44 -5.42 12.54 -7.69
C GLU A 44 -5.61 11.31 -8.57
N GLU A 45 -6.81 11.14 -9.10
CA GLU A 45 -7.15 9.97 -9.89
C GLU A 45 -6.67 10.11 -11.33
N ASN A 46 -5.39 10.37 -11.49
CA ASN A 46 -4.75 10.44 -12.80
C ASN A 46 -3.27 10.06 -12.67
N SER A 47 -2.72 9.55 -13.75
CA SER A 47 -1.35 9.03 -13.77
C SER A 47 -0.27 10.10 -13.75
N GLU A 48 -0.64 11.37 -13.97
CA GLU A 48 0.32 12.47 -14.03
C GLU A 48 0.61 13.08 -12.67
N ASP A 49 -0.17 12.77 -11.66
CA ASP A 49 0.08 13.27 -10.31
C ASP A 49 1.40 12.69 -9.81
N ASN A 50 2.30 13.54 -9.36
CA ASN A 50 3.64 13.13 -8.95
C ASN A 50 3.70 12.47 -7.56
N ARG A 51 2.56 12.36 -6.88
CA ARG A 51 2.50 11.65 -5.60
C ARG A 51 2.43 10.15 -5.74
N TRP A 52 2.22 9.63 -6.97
CA TRP A 52 2.26 8.20 -7.21
C TRP A 52 3.70 7.69 -7.12
N VAL A 53 3.93 6.70 -6.28
CA VAL A 53 5.18 5.93 -6.27
C VAL A 53 5.03 4.82 -7.30
N LYS A 54 6.01 4.71 -8.19
CA LYS A 54 5.91 3.85 -9.37
C LYS A 54 6.76 2.61 -9.21
N PHE A 55 6.15 1.46 -9.43
CA PHE A 55 6.82 0.16 -9.38
C PHE A 55 6.72 -0.50 -10.75
N ASP A 56 7.84 -1.06 -11.21
CA ASP A 56 7.86 -1.80 -12.46
C ASP A 56 7.32 -3.21 -12.29
N GLN A 57 7.12 -3.92 -13.39
CA GLN A 57 6.71 -5.31 -13.38
C GLN A 57 7.65 -6.14 -12.51
N GLY A 58 7.09 -7.03 -11.71
CA GLY A 58 7.86 -7.94 -10.87
C GLY A 58 7.41 -7.94 -9.42
N HIS A 59 8.20 -8.57 -8.58
CA HIS A 59 7.93 -8.69 -7.14
C HIS A 59 8.58 -7.53 -6.39
N HIS A 60 7.81 -6.93 -5.47
CA HIS A 60 8.27 -5.82 -4.65
C HIS A 60 7.94 -6.04 -3.18
N GLU A 61 8.79 -5.52 -2.31
CA GLU A 61 8.59 -5.60 -0.86
C GLU A 61 8.82 -4.23 -0.22
N ILE A 62 7.92 -3.86 0.69
CA ILE A 62 7.99 -2.62 1.45
C ILE A 62 8.02 -2.99 2.93
N VAL A 63 9.07 -2.57 3.63
CA VAL A 63 9.22 -2.87 5.06
C VAL A 63 9.08 -1.58 5.86
N VAL A 64 8.20 -1.59 6.85
CA VAL A 64 7.97 -0.46 7.74
C VAL A 64 8.38 -0.86 9.15
N ASP A 65 9.26 -0.07 9.77
CA ASP A 65 9.64 -0.23 11.17
C ASP A 65 8.75 0.68 12.02
N LEU A 66 7.89 0.09 12.82
CA LEU A 66 7.00 0.82 13.73
C LEU A 66 7.72 1.30 14.98
N GLN A 67 9.01 0.99 15.11
CA GLN A 67 9.91 1.36 16.19
C GLN A 67 9.63 0.67 17.54
N LYS A 68 8.47 0.16 17.73
CA LYS A 68 8.11 -0.61 18.91
C LYS A 68 7.00 -1.59 18.55
N LYS A 69 6.83 -2.60 19.37
CA LYS A 69 5.75 -3.57 19.21
C LYS A 69 4.41 -2.84 19.27
N THR A 70 3.64 -2.95 18.23
CA THR A 70 2.41 -2.17 18.02
C THR A 70 1.28 -3.10 17.59
N PRO A 71 0.07 -2.93 18.11
CA PRO A 71 -1.08 -3.65 17.58
C PRO A 71 -1.34 -3.25 16.14
N VAL A 72 -1.42 -4.24 15.24
CA VAL A 72 -1.71 -4.02 13.82
C VAL A 72 -3.06 -4.65 13.53
N LYS A 73 -4.05 -3.82 13.24
CA LYS A 73 -5.43 -4.26 13.05
C LYS A 73 -5.86 -4.21 11.61
N ASN A 74 -5.50 -3.15 10.91
CA ASN A 74 -5.90 -2.93 9.53
C ASN A 74 -4.75 -2.36 8.73
N ILE A 75 -4.65 -2.77 7.48
CA ILE A 75 -3.71 -2.17 6.53
C ILE A 75 -4.48 -1.95 5.24
N MET A 76 -4.28 -0.81 4.60
CA MET A 76 -4.84 -0.55 3.29
C MET A 76 -3.76 -0.07 2.34
N VAL A 77 -3.74 -0.66 1.15
CA VAL A 77 -2.85 -0.28 0.05
C VAL A 77 -3.71 0.42 -0.99
N ARG A 78 -3.35 1.62 -1.36
CA ARG A 78 -4.11 2.41 -2.31
C ARG A 78 -3.33 2.50 -3.62
N THR A 79 -3.97 2.12 -4.73
CA THR A 79 -3.33 2.02 -6.03
C THR A 79 -4.18 2.65 -7.13
N LEU A 80 -3.53 2.99 -8.25
CA LEU A 80 -4.21 3.50 -9.43
C LEU A 80 -4.39 2.38 -10.46
N ASN A 81 -5.55 2.34 -11.08
CA ASN A 81 -5.81 1.46 -12.21
C ASN A 81 -6.06 2.29 -13.46
N TYR A 82 -5.18 2.14 -14.45
CA TYR A 82 -5.34 2.83 -15.73
C TYR A 82 -4.71 2.01 -16.83
N ASN A 83 -5.48 1.06 -17.37
CA ASN A 83 -5.00 0.10 -18.35
C ASN A 83 -4.42 0.70 -19.62
N PRO A 84 -4.95 1.82 -20.17
CA PRO A 84 -4.35 2.40 -21.38
C PRO A 84 -2.87 2.74 -21.24
N GLU A 85 -2.38 2.96 -20.03
CA GLU A 85 -0.96 3.21 -19.79
C GLU A 85 -0.23 2.03 -19.15
N GLY A 86 -0.88 0.87 -19.07
CA GLY A 86 -0.29 -0.30 -18.44
C GLY A 86 -0.16 -0.23 -16.93
N ILE A 87 -1.01 0.57 -16.29
CA ILE A 87 -1.02 0.73 -14.84
C ILE A 87 -2.15 -0.11 -14.28
N ASN A 88 -1.81 -1.07 -13.42
CA ASN A 88 -2.78 -2.01 -12.87
C ASN A 88 -2.59 -2.21 -11.38
N THR A 89 -3.62 -2.75 -10.74
CA THR A 89 -3.48 -3.23 -9.37
C THR A 89 -2.52 -4.41 -9.35
N PRO A 90 -1.83 -4.65 -8.23
CA PRO A 90 -1.02 -5.87 -8.11
C PRO A 90 -1.92 -7.11 -8.16
N LEU A 91 -1.37 -8.24 -8.58
CA LEU A 91 -2.13 -9.49 -8.65
C LEU A 91 -2.44 -10.03 -7.26
N LYS A 92 -1.48 -9.97 -6.38
CA LYS A 92 -1.60 -10.54 -5.03
C LYS A 92 -0.78 -9.68 -4.07
N VAL A 93 -1.34 -9.43 -2.90
CA VAL A 93 -0.68 -8.64 -1.87
C VAL A 93 -0.56 -9.48 -0.60
N TYR A 94 0.64 -9.51 -0.04
CA TYR A 94 0.98 -10.27 1.15
C TYR A 94 1.31 -9.31 2.28
N VAL A 95 0.83 -9.61 3.47
CA VAL A 95 1.21 -8.87 4.67
C VAL A 95 1.92 -9.82 5.61
N TYR A 96 3.14 -9.47 5.98
CA TYR A 96 3.96 -10.20 6.95
C TYR A 96 4.24 -9.32 8.14
N THR A 97 4.44 -9.94 9.29
CA THR A 97 4.82 -9.23 10.51
C THR A 97 6.09 -9.83 11.10
N SER A 98 6.83 -9.02 11.86
CA SER A 98 8.05 -9.47 12.51
C SER A 98 8.31 -8.65 13.78
N GLU A 99 8.95 -9.29 14.77
CA GLU A 99 9.40 -8.60 15.97
C GLU A 99 10.85 -8.13 15.86
N ASP A 100 11.66 -8.82 15.07
CA ASP A 100 13.11 -8.56 14.98
C ASP A 100 13.55 -7.99 13.63
N GLY A 101 12.66 -7.92 12.65
CA GLY A 101 13.00 -7.45 11.31
C GLY A 101 13.76 -8.46 10.47
N LYS A 102 13.92 -9.68 10.96
CA LYS A 102 14.67 -10.74 10.27
C LYS A 102 13.78 -11.92 9.94
N THR A 103 13.00 -12.38 10.91
CA THR A 103 12.08 -13.50 10.74
C THR A 103 10.68 -12.97 10.62
N TYR A 104 10.04 -13.24 9.51
CA TYR A 104 8.70 -12.76 9.19
C TYR A 104 7.70 -13.90 9.16
N SER A 105 6.50 -13.64 9.66
CA SER A 105 5.38 -14.57 9.61
C SER A 105 4.28 -13.97 8.74
N LEU A 106 3.68 -14.79 7.90
CA LEU A 106 2.59 -14.35 7.05
C LEU A 106 1.35 -14.07 7.89
N ALA A 107 0.84 -12.86 7.82
CA ALA A 107 -0.37 -12.46 8.53
C ALA A 107 -1.61 -12.57 7.63
N SER A 108 -1.50 -12.19 6.37
CA SER A 108 -2.63 -12.23 5.45
C SER A 108 -2.17 -12.18 4.00
N ILE A 109 -2.97 -12.78 3.12
CA ILE A 109 -2.80 -12.69 1.67
C ILE A 109 -4.14 -12.26 1.10
N LYS A 110 -4.10 -11.40 0.10
CA LYS A 110 -5.31 -11.00 -0.61
C LYS A 110 -5.05 -10.92 -2.10
N ASP A 111 -5.93 -11.54 -2.87
CA ASP A 111 -5.93 -11.36 -4.31
C ASP A 111 -6.53 -10.00 -4.62
N ALA A 112 -5.88 -9.26 -5.49
CA ALA A 112 -6.38 -7.96 -5.89
C ALA A 112 -7.08 -8.07 -7.25
N PRO A 113 -8.07 -7.22 -7.52
CA PRO A 113 -8.73 -7.25 -8.81
C PRO A 113 -7.78 -6.80 -9.90
N TYR A 114 -7.80 -7.52 -11.00
CA TYR A 114 -6.96 -7.23 -12.14
C TYR A 114 -7.82 -7.18 -13.40
N PHE A 115 -7.77 -6.08 -14.12
CA PHE A 115 -8.64 -5.84 -15.28
C PHE A 115 -7.79 -5.53 -16.52
N PRO A 116 -7.12 -6.54 -17.10
CA PRO A 116 -6.09 -6.30 -18.14
C PRO A 116 -6.63 -5.72 -19.44
N ASN A 117 -7.92 -5.90 -19.72
CA ASN A 117 -8.51 -5.44 -20.97
C ASN A 117 -9.51 -4.30 -20.77
N ASN A 118 -9.48 -3.66 -19.61
CA ASN A 118 -10.42 -2.61 -19.30
C ASN A 118 -9.98 -1.30 -19.94
N LYS A 119 -10.87 -0.64 -20.67
CA LYS A 119 -10.58 0.62 -21.36
C LYS A 119 -11.29 1.79 -20.71
N HIS A 120 -11.31 1.79 -19.41
CA HIS A 120 -11.96 2.85 -18.65
C HIS A 120 -11.00 4.02 -18.40
N ASP A 121 -11.54 5.09 -17.85
CA ASP A 121 -10.73 6.17 -17.30
C ASP A 121 -9.98 5.68 -16.07
N ALA A 122 -8.98 6.41 -15.64
CA ALA A 122 -8.25 6.09 -14.43
C ALA A 122 -9.18 6.04 -13.22
N TRP A 123 -8.98 5.06 -12.36
CA TRP A 123 -9.67 5.01 -11.08
C TRP A 123 -8.75 4.50 -9.97
N ILE A 124 -9.13 4.76 -8.74
CA ILE A 124 -8.37 4.35 -7.57
C ILE A 124 -8.97 3.10 -6.98
N ASP A 125 -8.11 2.10 -6.73
CA ASP A 125 -8.47 0.88 -6.01
C ASP A 125 -7.77 0.88 -4.67
N GLY A 126 -8.42 0.27 -3.69
CA GLY A 126 -7.82 0.01 -2.39
C GLY A 126 -7.91 -1.46 -2.05
N ILE A 127 -6.86 -1.96 -1.44
CA ILE A 127 -6.80 -3.34 -0.98
C ILE A 127 -6.74 -3.27 0.54
N LEU A 128 -7.83 -3.68 1.18
CA LEU A 128 -8.00 -3.55 2.62
C LEU A 128 -7.85 -4.89 3.31
N PHE A 129 -6.92 -4.95 4.24
CA PHE A 129 -6.75 -6.06 5.16
C PHE A 129 -7.36 -5.66 6.50
N GLU A 130 -8.41 -6.36 6.92
CA GLU A 130 -9.08 -6.09 8.18
C GLU A 130 -8.88 -7.23 9.16
N LYS A 131 -9.08 -6.95 10.44
CA LYS A 131 -9.08 -7.96 11.50
C LYS A 131 -7.78 -8.75 11.56
N LEU A 132 -6.65 -8.10 11.33
CA LEU A 132 -5.37 -8.77 11.32
C LEU A 132 -5.00 -9.31 12.70
N ASN A 133 -5.34 -8.58 13.77
CA ASN A 133 -5.10 -9.02 15.14
C ASN A 133 -3.65 -9.43 15.40
N GLU A 134 -2.72 -8.63 14.94
CA GLU A 134 -1.28 -8.86 15.08
C GLU A 134 -0.65 -7.86 16.04
N ASN A 135 0.49 -8.23 16.62
CA ASN A 135 1.33 -7.31 17.37
C ASN A 135 2.74 -7.44 16.81
N ALA A 136 3.30 -6.37 16.30
CA ALA A 136 4.59 -6.45 15.64
C ALA A 136 5.31 -5.10 15.66
N ARG A 137 6.63 -5.15 15.55
CA ARG A 137 7.42 -3.95 15.30
C ARG A 137 7.60 -3.68 13.82
N TYR A 138 7.71 -4.74 13.01
CA TYR A 138 7.95 -4.61 11.56
C TYR A 138 6.79 -5.16 10.78
N ILE A 139 6.40 -4.44 9.74
CA ILE A 139 5.41 -4.89 8.79
C ILE A 139 6.08 -4.95 7.43
N LYS A 140 5.88 -6.04 6.70
CA LYS A 140 6.31 -6.15 5.32
C LYS A 140 5.07 -6.33 4.45
N VAL A 141 4.93 -5.45 3.47
CA VAL A 141 3.90 -5.57 2.44
C VAL A 141 4.60 -5.95 1.16
N ALA A 142 4.27 -7.10 0.62
CA ALA A 142 4.86 -7.60 -0.61
C ALA A 142 3.78 -7.76 -1.67
N PHE A 143 4.14 -7.54 -2.93
CA PHE A 143 3.17 -7.70 -4.00
C PHE A 143 3.85 -8.05 -5.32
N ASP A 144 3.07 -8.65 -6.21
CA ASP A 144 3.49 -8.99 -7.55
C ASP A 144 2.82 -8.02 -8.52
N ALA A 145 3.62 -7.25 -9.24
CA ALA A 145 3.14 -6.28 -10.22
C ALA A 145 3.07 -6.95 -11.59
N PRO A 146 1.86 -7.07 -12.19
CA PRO A 146 1.73 -7.70 -13.51
C PRO A 146 2.24 -6.80 -14.63
N GLN A 147 2.17 -5.50 -14.42
CA GLN A 147 2.74 -4.47 -15.27
C GLN A 147 3.23 -3.36 -14.35
N LYS A 148 2.90 -2.10 -14.59
CA LYS A 148 3.25 -1.02 -13.67
C LYS A 148 2.22 -0.96 -12.54
N VAL A 149 2.71 -0.75 -11.32
CA VAL A 149 1.85 -0.49 -10.15
C VAL A 149 2.18 0.91 -9.65
N TYR A 150 1.16 1.74 -9.51
CA TYR A 150 1.29 3.08 -8.94
C TYR A 150 0.59 3.07 -7.58
N MET A 151 1.34 3.37 -6.54
CA MET A 151 0.84 3.37 -5.16
C MET A 151 1.12 4.74 -4.55
N ASP A 152 0.14 5.35 -3.89
CA ASP A 152 0.38 6.65 -3.27
C ASP A 152 0.46 6.59 -1.75
N GLU A 153 -0.19 5.62 -1.15
CA GLU A 153 -0.21 5.56 0.31
C GLU A 153 -0.39 4.15 0.82
N LEU A 154 0.34 3.85 1.89
CA LEU A 154 0.18 2.63 2.67
C LEU A 154 -0.37 3.03 4.02
N PHE A 155 -1.62 2.69 4.29
CA PHE A 155 -2.27 3.02 5.56
C PHE A 155 -2.12 1.88 6.55
N ILE A 156 -1.60 2.18 7.74
CA ILE A 156 -1.48 1.22 8.84
C ILE A 156 -2.40 1.70 9.96
N ASN A 157 -3.36 0.85 10.35
CA ASN A 157 -4.39 1.19 11.32
C ASN A 157 -5.12 2.50 10.95
N PRO A 158 -5.65 2.64 9.73
CA PRO A 158 -6.34 3.87 9.37
C PRO A 158 -7.59 4.05 10.23
N THR A 159 -7.91 5.31 10.52
CA THR A 159 -9.13 5.68 11.20
C THR A 159 -10.18 6.06 10.16
N ILE A 160 -11.40 5.57 10.33
CA ILE A 160 -12.52 5.95 9.47
C ILE A 160 -13.10 7.26 10.00
N LYS A 161 -13.16 8.27 9.15
CA LYS A 161 -13.68 9.59 9.51
C LYS A 161 -15.18 9.59 9.71
#